data_553622ba7781cdf6df97b16ac6dd6fae
#
_entry.id   553622ba7781cdf6df97b16ac6dd6fae
#
_cell.length_a   1.000
_cell.length_b   1.000
_cell.length_c   1.000
_cell.angle_alpha   90.00
_cell.angle_beta   90.00
_cell.angle_gamma   90.00
#
_symmetry.space_group_name_H-M   'P 1'
#
loop_
_entity.id
_entity.type
_entity.pdbx_description
1 polymer ?
#
loop_
_entity_poly.entity_id
_entity_poly.type
_entity_poly.pdbx_seq_one_letter_code
_entity_poly.pdbx_strand_id
1 'polypeptide(L)'
;MAQEILILGLNPAWQRLFFLDKFTPGEVHRISKVEEYASGKGINCSRVLQNLGGTPLLMHFLGGDHGSRIFDEISACGIQQAPIWIKEPTRVCTTIACGGESTELIEPSPELSDFENQDFTQTLAEHWNSAQSVALCGSFPEHFDVNCISNLDFAGKRVYVDAITDIDSWLEKGVELLKINMPEYSQLLDRLGIPQVKSSPQFWKMTATAVLERLPIKNLVVTDEDSPVRAFRFVEKKFQSITVLPPTVEVQNNVGAGDSFFAAWLYADSMGLDFEECLVKATAVAVARCEVEKPWMLSLERVAELEEIIRPELEKQE
;
A
#
# COMPACT_ATOMS: atom_id res chain seq x y z
N MET A 1 4.44 -23.43 -7.27
CA MET A 1 4.00 -22.28 -8.10
C MET A 1 3.66 -21.16 -7.13
N ALA A 2 4.05 -19.93 -7.41
CA ALA A 2 3.66 -18.79 -6.58
C ALA A 2 2.13 -18.70 -6.55
N GLN A 3 1.58 -18.47 -5.37
CA GLN A 3 0.15 -18.32 -5.16
C GLN A 3 -0.32 -16.98 -5.73
N GLU A 4 -1.44 -16.97 -6.46
CA GLU A 4 -2.07 -15.74 -6.94
C GLU A 4 -2.56 -14.89 -5.75
N ILE A 5 -2.27 -13.59 -5.78
CA ILE A 5 -2.72 -12.62 -4.79
C ILE A 5 -3.65 -11.64 -5.48
N LEU A 6 -4.91 -11.57 -5.02
CA LEU A 6 -5.88 -10.59 -5.50
C LEU A 6 -5.57 -9.22 -4.89
N ILE A 7 -5.22 -8.26 -5.74
CA ILE A 7 -4.91 -6.88 -5.35
C ILE A 7 -6.10 -5.99 -5.69
N LEU A 8 -6.75 -5.43 -4.67
CA LEU A 8 -7.82 -4.46 -4.81
C LEU A 8 -7.23 -3.05 -4.78
N GLY A 9 -6.85 -2.53 -5.94
CA GLY A 9 -6.30 -1.20 -6.14
C GLY A 9 -7.34 -0.26 -6.72
N LEU A 10 -8.43 -0.02 -5.98
CA LEU A 10 -9.71 0.45 -6.52
C LEU A 10 -9.73 1.90 -7.01
N ASN A 11 -8.75 2.71 -6.65
CA ASN A 11 -8.70 4.13 -7.00
C ASN A 11 -7.36 4.51 -7.68
N PRO A 12 -7.09 3.96 -8.87
CA PRO A 12 -5.87 4.26 -9.61
C PRO A 12 -5.85 5.71 -10.10
N ALA A 13 -4.70 6.14 -10.61
CA ALA A 13 -4.53 7.44 -11.23
C ALA A 13 -3.56 7.37 -12.40
N TRP A 14 -3.76 8.23 -13.39
CA TRP A 14 -2.72 8.55 -14.36
C TRP A 14 -1.77 9.57 -13.73
N GLN A 15 -0.53 9.17 -13.47
CA GLN A 15 0.47 10.03 -12.82
C GLN A 15 1.15 10.91 -13.87
N ARG A 16 1.30 12.19 -13.53
CA ARG A 16 2.16 13.14 -14.25
C ARG A 16 3.22 13.66 -13.31
N LEU A 17 4.47 13.53 -13.67
CA LEU A 17 5.62 14.02 -12.89
C LEU A 17 6.30 15.15 -13.64
N PHE A 18 6.27 16.34 -13.07
CA PHE A 18 6.86 17.56 -13.61
C PHE A 18 8.18 17.86 -12.92
N PHE A 19 9.23 18.03 -13.68
CA PHE A 19 10.54 18.43 -13.16
C PHE A 19 10.77 19.91 -13.37
N LEU A 20 11.05 20.63 -12.29
CA LEU A 20 11.26 22.07 -12.25
C LEU A 20 12.49 22.39 -11.41
N ASP A 21 13.28 23.37 -11.86
CA ASP A 21 14.40 23.90 -11.06
C ASP A 21 13.90 24.79 -9.91
N LYS A 22 12.76 25.48 -10.13
CA LYS A 22 12.11 26.33 -9.16
C LYS A 22 10.60 26.30 -9.33
N PHE A 23 9.88 26.17 -8.23
CA PHE A 23 8.41 26.30 -8.18
C PHE A 23 8.01 27.46 -7.26
N THR A 24 7.26 28.42 -7.79
CA THR A 24 6.78 29.60 -7.05
C THR A 24 5.30 29.77 -7.34
N PRO A 25 4.41 29.66 -6.34
CA PRO A 25 2.99 29.93 -6.51
C PRO A 25 2.75 31.34 -7.08
N GLY A 26 1.85 31.44 -8.06
CA GLY A 26 1.49 32.71 -8.72
C GLY A 26 2.36 33.07 -9.93
N GLU A 27 3.40 32.30 -10.24
CA GLU A 27 4.25 32.49 -11.43
C GLU A 27 3.90 31.49 -12.56
N VAL A 28 4.32 31.84 -13.78
CA VAL A 28 4.23 30.92 -14.92
C VAL A 28 5.48 30.07 -15.02
N HIS A 29 5.31 28.75 -14.93
CA HIS A 29 6.40 27.80 -15.05
C HIS A 29 6.35 27.07 -16.39
N ARG A 30 7.49 27.01 -17.11
CA ARG A 30 7.66 26.20 -18.31
C ARG A 30 8.40 24.93 -17.95
N ILE A 31 7.69 23.79 -18.08
CA ILE A 31 8.19 22.47 -17.69
C ILE A 31 9.07 21.93 -18.83
N SER A 32 10.29 21.56 -18.50
CA SER A 32 11.26 21.02 -19.46
C SER A 32 11.15 19.50 -19.63
N LYS A 33 10.77 18.79 -18.58
CA LYS A 33 10.63 17.33 -18.57
C LYS A 33 9.31 16.94 -17.90
N VAL A 34 8.52 16.11 -18.59
CA VAL A 34 7.29 15.50 -18.06
C VAL A 34 7.42 13.99 -18.20
N GLU A 35 7.15 13.27 -17.13
CA GLU A 35 6.94 11.83 -17.18
C GLU A 35 5.48 11.50 -16.89
N GLU A 36 4.94 10.52 -17.59
CA GLU A 36 3.56 10.06 -17.41
C GLU A 36 3.54 8.54 -17.29
N TYR A 37 2.74 8.00 -16.37
CA TYR A 37 2.65 6.56 -16.15
C TYR A 37 1.41 6.18 -15.31
N ALA A 38 1.03 4.91 -15.39
CA ALA A 38 0.00 4.32 -14.54
C ALA A 38 0.46 4.27 -13.09
N SER A 39 -0.36 4.71 -12.14
CA SER A 39 -0.04 4.82 -10.71
C SER A 39 -1.26 4.54 -9.83
N GLY A 40 -1.01 4.50 -8.53
CA GLY A 40 -1.93 4.17 -7.47
C GLY A 40 -1.40 3.00 -6.64
N LYS A 41 -1.74 2.95 -5.34
CA LYS A 41 -1.18 1.97 -4.40
C LYS A 41 -1.27 0.53 -4.92
N GLY A 42 -2.41 0.12 -5.50
CA GLY A 42 -2.59 -1.24 -6.04
C GLY A 42 -1.71 -1.53 -7.25
N ILE A 43 -1.55 -0.56 -8.16
CA ILE A 43 -0.66 -0.68 -9.32
C ILE A 43 0.80 -0.81 -8.87
N ASN A 44 1.24 0.08 -7.99
CA ASN A 44 2.61 0.05 -7.45
C ASN A 44 2.89 -1.26 -6.72
N CYS A 45 1.96 -1.70 -5.87
CA CYS A 45 2.03 -2.98 -5.17
C CYS A 45 2.14 -4.17 -6.16
N SER A 46 1.29 -4.20 -7.19
CA SER A 46 1.29 -5.28 -8.20
C SER A 46 2.62 -5.36 -8.97
N ARG A 47 3.18 -4.22 -9.37
CA ARG A 47 4.48 -4.16 -10.06
C ARG A 47 5.62 -4.70 -9.20
N VAL A 48 5.68 -4.26 -7.94
CA VAL A 48 6.72 -4.71 -7.01
C VAL A 48 6.54 -6.20 -6.69
N LEU A 49 5.31 -6.64 -6.44
CA LEU A 49 5.00 -8.05 -6.18
C LEU A 49 5.44 -8.93 -7.35
N GLN A 50 5.17 -8.52 -8.60
CA GLN A 50 5.61 -9.24 -9.80
C GLN A 50 7.14 -9.25 -9.93
N ASN A 51 7.82 -8.13 -9.66
CA ASN A 51 9.28 -8.05 -9.69
C ASN A 51 9.94 -8.99 -8.67
N LEU A 52 9.28 -9.22 -7.54
CA LEU A 52 9.71 -10.21 -6.53
C LEU A 52 9.43 -11.67 -6.93
N GLY A 53 8.71 -11.90 -8.04
CA GLY A 53 8.33 -13.23 -8.51
C GLY A 53 6.96 -13.71 -8.03
N GLY A 54 6.16 -12.82 -7.42
CA GLY A 54 4.75 -13.08 -7.08
C GLY A 54 3.83 -13.00 -8.30
N THR A 55 2.58 -13.40 -8.12
CA THR A 55 1.56 -13.45 -9.19
C THR A 55 0.36 -12.57 -8.78
N PRO A 56 0.38 -11.24 -9.04
CA PRO A 56 -0.74 -10.36 -8.77
C PRO A 56 -1.87 -10.55 -9.79
N LEU A 57 -3.13 -10.52 -9.31
CA LEU A 57 -4.32 -10.24 -10.09
C LEU A 57 -4.84 -8.88 -9.64
N LEU A 58 -4.72 -7.86 -10.46
CA LEU A 58 -5.10 -6.49 -10.12
C LEU A 58 -6.55 -6.20 -10.51
N MET A 59 -7.39 -5.91 -9.51
CA MET A 59 -8.75 -5.42 -9.70
C MET A 59 -8.79 -3.92 -9.44
N HIS A 60 -9.35 -3.15 -10.38
CA HIS A 60 -9.39 -1.70 -10.29
C HIS A 60 -10.51 -1.09 -11.17
N PHE A 61 -10.93 0.13 -10.84
CA PHE A 61 -11.86 0.90 -11.66
C PHE A 61 -11.10 1.71 -12.69
N LEU A 62 -11.52 1.62 -13.95
CA LEU A 62 -10.89 2.34 -15.07
C LEU A 62 -11.95 3.05 -15.91
N GLY A 63 -11.70 4.32 -16.25
CA GLY A 63 -12.61 5.08 -17.10
C GLY A 63 -11.90 6.08 -18.01
N GLY A 64 -12.49 6.36 -19.16
CA GLY A 64 -11.98 7.30 -20.14
C GLY A 64 -10.62 6.94 -20.74
N ASP A 65 -9.96 7.92 -21.35
CA ASP A 65 -8.67 7.73 -22.02
C ASP A 65 -7.55 7.34 -21.04
N HIS A 66 -7.55 7.93 -19.84
CA HIS A 66 -6.54 7.58 -18.82
C HIS A 66 -6.70 6.16 -18.32
N GLY A 67 -7.96 5.69 -18.14
CA GLY A 67 -8.22 4.30 -17.79
C GLY A 67 -7.72 3.33 -18.86
N SER A 68 -7.93 3.63 -20.13
CA SER A 68 -7.43 2.83 -21.26
C SER A 68 -5.89 2.78 -21.28
N ARG A 69 -5.23 3.93 -21.08
CA ARG A 69 -3.76 3.99 -21.00
C ARG A 69 -3.21 3.17 -19.83
N ILE A 70 -3.87 3.22 -18.65
CA ILE A 70 -3.48 2.40 -17.50
C ILE A 70 -3.60 0.92 -17.84
N PHE A 71 -4.72 0.51 -18.43
CA PHE A 71 -4.95 -0.88 -18.81
C PHE A 71 -3.87 -1.40 -19.76
N ASP A 72 -3.56 -0.61 -20.81
CA ASP A 72 -2.55 -0.98 -21.81
C ASP A 72 -1.15 -1.07 -21.21
N GLU A 73 -0.76 -0.10 -20.34
CA GLU A 73 0.56 -0.08 -19.70
C GLU A 73 0.74 -1.27 -18.74
N ILE A 74 -0.27 -1.57 -17.94
CA ILE A 74 -0.22 -2.69 -16.99
C ILE A 74 -0.26 -4.04 -17.72
N SER A 75 -1.02 -4.14 -18.81
CA SER A 75 -1.02 -5.32 -19.69
C SER A 75 0.36 -5.55 -20.32
N ALA A 76 1.02 -4.47 -20.78
CA ALA A 76 2.37 -4.54 -21.34
C ALA A 76 3.42 -4.99 -20.30
N CYS A 77 3.19 -4.77 -19.00
CA CYS A 77 4.00 -5.31 -17.92
C CYS A 77 3.73 -6.80 -17.65
N GLY A 78 2.73 -7.42 -18.28
CA GLY A 78 2.35 -8.82 -18.07
C GLY A 78 1.59 -9.07 -16.75
N ILE A 79 1.08 -8.04 -16.10
CA ILE A 79 0.24 -8.16 -14.90
C ILE A 79 -1.19 -8.50 -15.32
N GLN A 80 -1.76 -9.54 -14.72
CA GLN A 80 -3.15 -9.90 -14.93
C GLN A 80 -4.07 -8.87 -14.29
N GLN A 81 -5.14 -8.50 -15.00
CA GLN A 81 -6.08 -7.48 -14.57
C GLN A 81 -7.52 -7.96 -14.62
N ALA A 82 -8.32 -7.53 -13.66
CA ALA A 82 -9.78 -7.63 -13.64
C ALA A 82 -10.36 -6.20 -13.55
N PRO A 83 -10.38 -5.44 -14.66
CA PRO A 83 -10.85 -4.05 -14.66
C PRO A 83 -12.36 -3.99 -14.59
N ILE A 84 -12.88 -3.05 -13.79
CA ILE A 84 -14.26 -2.60 -13.83
C ILE A 84 -14.27 -1.28 -14.60
N TRP A 85 -14.89 -1.29 -15.79
CA TRP A 85 -14.96 -0.09 -16.61
C TRP A 85 -16.06 0.83 -16.13
N ILE A 86 -15.71 2.09 -15.83
CA ILE A 86 -16.62 3.11 -15.33
C ILE A 86 -16.80 4.24 -16.32
N LYS A 87 -17.92 4.97 -16.17
CA LYS A 87 -18.27 6.10 -17.03
C LYS A 87 -17.37 7.32 -16.79
N GLU A 88 -17.13 7.63 -15.50
CA GLU A 88 -16.30 8.76 -15.11
C GLU A 88 -14.83 8.49 -15.46
N PRO A 89 -14.06 9.50 -15.91
CA PRO A 89 -12.67 9.31 -16.28
C PRO A 89 -11.81 8.98 -15.04
N THR A 90 -10.84 8.10 -15.24
CA THR A 90 -9.79 7.89 -14.22
C THR A 90 -9.05 9.21 -13.98
N ARG A 91 -8.91 9.56 -12.71
CA ARG A 91 -8.27 10.80 -12.24
C ARG A 91 -6.81 10.91 -12.64
N VAL A 92 -6.31 12.15 -12.68
CA VAL A 92 -4.89 12.46 -12.84
C VAL A 92 -4.32 12.88 -11.49
N CYS A 93 -3.13 12.39 -11.15
CA CYS A 93 -2.32 12.91 -10.05
C CYS A 93 -1.09 13.58 -10.65
N THR A 94 -0.79 14.81 -10.23
CA THR A 94 0.38 15.54 -10.70
C THR A 94 1.34 15.77 -9.55
N THR A 95 2.58 15.30 -9.70
CA THR A 95 3.66 15.60 -8.76
C THR A 95 4.61 16.61 -9.37
N ILE A 96 4.92 17.66 -8.66
CA ILE A 96 5.92 18.68 -9.00
C ILE A 96 7.17 18.37 -8.19
N ALA A 97 8.22 17.90 -8.87
CA ALA A 97 9.53 17.67 -8.26
C ALA A 97 10.41 18.92 -8.45
N CYS A 98 10.87 19.51 -7.36
CA CYS A 98 11.62 20.77 -7.37
C CYS A 98 12.61 20.84 -6.21
N GLY A 99 13.89 20.95 -6.48
CA GLY A 99 14.91 21.20 -5.45
C GLY A 99 15.02 20.13 -4.35
N GLY A 100 14.66 18.86 -4.66
CA GLY A 100 14.64 17.77 -3.69
C GLY A 100 13.33 17.64 -2.90
N GLU A 101 12.37 18.56 -3.13
CA GLU A 101 11.03 18.52 -2.55
C GLU A 101 10.00 18.08 -3.62
N SER A 102 8.86 17.56 -3.18
CA SER A 102 7.74 17.23 -4.04
C SER A 102 6.44 17.87 -3.54
N THR A 103 5.62 18.35 -4.49
CA THR A 103 4.27 18.83 -4.23
C THR A 103 3.29 18.01 -5.06
N GLU A 104 2.30 17.45 -4.41
CA GLU A 104 1.29 16.62 -5.06
C GLU A 104 -0.02 17.39 -5.26
N LEU A 105 -0.55 17.32 -6.47
CA LEU A 105 -1.87 17.81 -6.85
C LEU A 105 -2.70 16.60 -7.25
N ILE A 106 -3.68 16.25 -6.41
CA ILE A 106 -4.49 15.05 -6.56
C ILE A 106 -5.90 15.47 -7.00
N GLU A 107 -6.33 15.01 -8.16
CA GLU A 107 -7.70 15.22 -8.62
C GLU A 107 -8.70 14.42 -7.76
N PRO A 108 -9.97 14.87 -7.68
CA PRO A 108 -11.03 14.09 -7.06
C PRO A 108 -11.12 12.66 -7.61
N SER A 109 -11.57 11.76 -6.78
CA SER A 109 -11.87 10.39 -7.21
C SER A 109 -13.08 10.38 -8.14
N PRO A 110 -13.16 9.45 -9.12
CA PRO A 110 -14.37 9.28 -9.92
C PRO A 110 -15.55 8.86 -9.03
N GLU A 111 -16.76 9.29 -9.39
CA GLU A 111 -18.01 8.85 -8.76
C GLU A 111 -18.49 7.56 -9.41
N LEU A 112 -18.92 6.59 -8.58
CA LEU A 112 -19.49 5.33 -9.07
C LEU A 112 -21.02 5.37 -9.07
N SER A 113 -21.60 4.83 -10.12
CA SER A 113 -23.02 4.50 -10.17
C SER A 113 -23.34 3.19 -9.44
N ASP A 114 -24.61 2.97 -9.10
CA ASP A 114 -25.07 1.69 -8.52
C ASP A 114 -24.75 0.50 -9.43
N PHE A 115 -24.80 0.67 -10.76
CA PHE A 115 -24.49 -0.37 -11.72
C PHE A 115 -23.00 -0.77 -11.66
N GLU A 116 -22.11 0.20 -11.57
CA GLU A 116 -20.66 -0.04 -11.46
C GLU A 116 -20.28 -0.69 -10.13
N ASN A 117 -20.96 -0.32 -9.04
CA ASN A 117 -20.83 -1.02 -7.76
C ASN A 117 -21.31 -2.48 -7.82
N GLN A 118 -22.40 -2.75 -8.55
CA GLN A 118 -22.90 -4.12 -8.76
C GLN A 118 -21.94 -4.94 -9.62
N ASP A 119 -21.39 -4.37 -10.69
CA ASP A 119 -20.40 -5.03 -11.56
C ASP A 119 -19.13 -5.36 -10.76
N PHE A 120 -18.65 -4.42 -9.94
CA PHE A 120 -17.55 -4.68 -9.01
C PHE A 120 -17.88 -5.84 -8.05
N THR A 121 -19.05 -5.84 -7.44
CA THR A 121 -19.44 -6.87 -6.46
C THR A 121 -19.50 -8.25 -7.11
N GLN A 122 -20.00 -8.34 -8.34
CA GLN A 122 -20.04 -9.60 -9.10
C GLN A 122 -18.61 -10.06 -9.45
N THR A 123 -17.79 -9.17 -10.02
CA THR A 123 -16.41 -9.48 -10.39
C THR A 123 -15.57 -9.88 -9.16
N LEU A 124 -15.76 -9.18 -8.04
CA LEU A 124 -15.10 -9.53 -6.78
C LEU A 124 -15.48 -10.94 -6.32
N ALA A 125 -16.77 -11.28 -6.36
CA ALA A 125 -17.24 -12.61 -5.94
C ALA A 125 -16.65 -13.74 -6.81
N GLU A 126 -16.48 -13.52 -8.12
CA GLU A 126 -15.87 -14.47 -9.04
C GLU A 126 -14.41 -14.78 -8.66
N HIS A 127 -13.63 -13.75 -8.32
CA HIS A 127 -12.22 -13.90 -7.97
C HIS A 127 -12.00 -14.24 -6.49
N TRP A 128 -12.90 -13.79 -5.60
CA TRP A 128 -12.77 -14.00 -4.16
C TRP A 128 -12.62 -15.49 -3.79
N ASN A 129 -13.45 -16.34 -4.38
CA ASN A 129 -13.49 -17.76 -4.01
C ASN A 129 -12.17 -18.49 -4.33
N SER A 130 -11.50 -18.13 -5.42
CA SER A 130 -10.23 -18.72 -5.84
C SER A 130 -9.02 -18.11 -5.12
N ALA A 131 -9.09 -16.83 -4.69
CA ALA A 131 -8.01 -16.16 -4.01
C ALA A 131 -7.82 -16.71 -2.60
N GLN A 132 -6.61 -17.08 -2.22
CA GLN A 132 -6.25 -17.39 -0.83
C GLN A 132 -5.72 -16.16 -0.10
N SER A 133 -5.13 -15.21 -0.83
CA SER A 133 -4.61 -13.96 -0.32
C SER A 133 -5.26 -12.79 -1.07
N VAL A 134 -5.74 -11.80 -0.32
CA VAL A 134 -6.38 -10.59 -0.84
C VAL A 134 -5.76 -9.37 -0.19
N ALA A 135 -5.39 -8.37 -0.97
CA ALA A 135 -4.79 -7.14 -0.49
C ALA A 135 -5.63 -5.93 -0.91
N LEU A 136 -6.09 -5.16 0.05
CA LEU A 136 -6.74 -3.86 -0.16
C LEU A 136 -5.69 -2.75 -0.13
N CYS A 137 -5.58 -2.00 -1.23
CA CYS A 137 -4.56 -0.98 -1.44
C CYS A 137 -5.18 0.40 -1.69
N GLY A 138 -5.02 1.30 -0.73
CA GLY A 138 -5.39 2.70 -0.88
C GLY A 138 -6.87 3.00 -0.65
N SER A 139 -7.33 4.13 -1.18
CA SER A 139 -8.69 4.66 -1.01
C SER A 139 -9.68 4.05 -2.00
N PHE A 140 -10.95 4.32 -1.75
CA PHE A 140 -12.05 3.99 -2.65
C PHE A 140 -12.42 5.18 -3.56
N PRO A 141 -13.05 4.94 -4.72
CA PRO A 141 -13.77 5.97 -5.47
C PRO A 141 -14.93 6.56 -4.65
N GLU A 142 -15.45 7.72 -5.08
CA GLU A 142 -16.63 8.29 -4.45
C GLU A 142 -17.87 7.41 -4.72
N HIS A 143 -18.78 7.35 -3.75
CA HIS A 143 -19.97 6.49 -3.78
C HIS A 143 -19.70 4.98 -3.91
N PHE A 144 -18.50 4.54 -3.53
CA PHE A 144 -18.20 3.11 -3.43
C PHE A 144 -19.06 2.44 -2.36
N ASP A 145 -19.72 1.33 -2.70
CA ASP A 145 -20.49 0.56 -1.73
C ASP A 145 -19.57 -0.31 -0.85
N VAL A 146 -19.19 0.23 0.29
CA VAL A 146 -18.33 -0.48 1.27
C VAL A 146 -18.99 -1.76 1.84
N ASN A 147 -20.31 -1.94 1.64
CA ASN A 147 -21.01 -3.15 2.10
C ASN A 147 -20.85 -4.32 1.11
N CYS A 148 -20.26 -4.11 -0.06
CA CYS A 148 -20.06 -5.16 -1.06
C CYS A 148 -19.34 -6.39 -0.49
N ILE A 149 -18.50 -6.21 0.54
CA ILE A 149 -17.79 -7.28 1.23
C ILE A 149 -18.60 -7.98 2.32
N SER A 150 -19.79 -7.46 2.69
CA SER A 150 -20.55 -7.97 3.84
C SER A 150 -20.90 -9.45 3.73
N ASN A 151 -21.13 -9.94 2.52
CA ASN A 151 -21.46 -11.32 2.21
C ASN A 151 -20.25 -12.21 1.91
N LEU A 152 -19.04 -11.66 1.91
CA LEU A 152 -17.82 -12.43 1.63
C LEU A 152 -17.37 -13.20 2.87
N ASP A 153 -16.99 -14.45 2.66
CA ASP A 153 -16.41 -15.28 3.72
C ASP A 153 -14.88 -15.08 3.77
N PHE A 154 -14.38 -14.63 4.91
CA PHE A 154 -12.94 -14.44 5.17
C PHE A 154 -12.29 -15.68 5.77
N ALA A 155 -13.06 -16.72 6.09
CA ALA A 155 -12.50 -17.94 6.67
C ALA A 155 -11.50 -18.61 5.72
N GLY A 156 -10.31 -18.90 6.24
CA GLY A 156 -9.22 -19.50 5.47
C GLY A 156 -8.50 -18.59 4.49
N LYS A 157 -8.86 -17.30 4.45
CA LYS A 157 -8.16 -16.30 3.61
C LYS A 157 -7.20 -15.47 4.43
N ARG A 158 -6.12 -15.03 3.79
CA ARG A 158 -5.23 -14.02 4.32
C ARG A 158 -5.59 -12.67 3.70
N VAL A 159 -6.11 -11.77 4.50
CA VAL A 159 -6.52 -10.43 4.07
C VAL A 159 -5.54 -9.41 4.61
N TYR A 160 -5.02 -8.57 3.74
CA TYR A 160 -4.04 -7.54 4.04
C TYR A 160 -4.59 -6.18 3.66
N VAL A 161 -4.32 -5.16 4.46
CA VAL A 161 -4.86 -3.81 4.26
C VAL A 161 -3.75 -2.77 4.36
N ASP A 162 -3.59 -1.97 3.30
CA ASP A 162 -2.82 -0.71 3.27
C ASP A 162 -3.77 0.44 2.89
N ALA A 163 -4.65 0.77 3.82
CA ALA A 163 -5.67 1.80 3.73
C ALA A 163 -6.11 2.24 5.12
N ILE A 164 -6.80 3.37 5.23
CA ILE A 164 -7.32 3.87 6.51
C ILE A 164 -8.77 4.35 6.43
N THR A 165 -9.23 4.82 5.27
CA THR A 165 -10.59 5.34 5.10
C THR A 165 -11.54 4.22 4.71
N ASP A 166 -12.73 4.19 5.34
CA ASP A 166 -13.84 3.27 5.02
C ASP A 166 -13.52 1.77 5.08
N ILE A 167 -12.57 1.40 5.94
CA ILE A 167 -12.08 0.01 6.07
C ILE A 167 -12.66 -0.74 7.28
N ASP A 168 -13.57 -0.14 8.04
CA ASP A 168 -14.05 -0.72 9.30
C ASP A 168 -14.66 -2.11 9.08
N SER A 169 -15.47 -2.28 8.04
CA SER A 169 -16.07 -3.57 7.68
C SER A 169 -15.03 -4.65 7.32
N TRP A 170 -13.87 -4.26 6.79
CA TRP A 170 -12.74 -5.17 6.55
C TRP A 170 -12.07 -5.56 7.85
N LEU A 171 -11.80 -4.58 8.71
CA LEU A 171 -11.14 -4.83 9.99
C LEU A 171 -12.00 -5.70 10.91
N GLU A 172 -13.33 -5.48 10.96
CA GLU A 172 -14.26 -6.26 11.76
C GLU A 172 -14.31 -7.75 11.39
N LYS A 173 -14.06 -8.09 10.11
CA LYS A 173 -13.99 -9.47 9.64
C LYS A 173 -12.67 -10.18 9.95
N GLY A 174 -11.67 -9.43 10.36
CA GLY A 174 -10.33 -9.91 10.68
C GLY A 174 -9.36 -9.85 9.51
N VAL A 175 -8.18 -9.29 9.78
CA VAL A 175 -7.12 -9.13 8.77
C VAL A 175 -5.79 -9.71 9.25
N GLU A 176 -5.04 -10.26 8.33
CA GLU A 176 -3.69 -10.79 8.58
C GLU A 176 -2.71 -9.66 8.88
N LEU A 177 -2.82 -8.54 8.14
CA LEU A 177 -1.98 -7.36 8.30
C LEU A 177 -2.79 -6.09 8.10
N LEU A 178 -2.64 -5.15 9.01
CA LEU A 178 -2.88 -3.73 8.77
C LEU A 178 -1.54 -3.00 8.73
N LYS A 179 -1.16 -2.46 7.56
CA LYS A 179 -0.01 -1.58 7.39
C LYS A 179 -0.50 -0.18 7.13
N ILE A 180 -0.05 0.77 7.92
CA ILE A 180 -0.40 2.19 7.83
C ILE A 180 0.83 3.05 8.14
N ASN A 181 0.82 4.31 7.71
CA ASN A 181 1.84 5.28 8.08
C ASN A 181 1.49 5.99 9.41
N MET A 182 2.42 6.78 9.94
CA MET A 182 2.22 7.47 11.23
C MET A 182 1.03 8.45 11.22
N PRO A 183 0.77 9.28 10.19
CA PRO A 183 -0.44 10.06 10.07
C PRO A 183 -1.73 9.22 10.07
N GLU A 184 -1.77 8.13 9.31
CA GLU A 184 -2.89 7.19 9.26
C GLU A 184 -3.10 6.48 10.61
N TYR A 185 -2.00 6.13 11.30
CA TYR A 185 -2.06 5.57 12.65
C TYR A 185 -2.69 6.56 13.65
N SER A 186 -2.30 7.83 13.60
CA SER A 186 -2.91 8.86 14.43
C SER A 186 -4.41 8.98 14.18
N GLN A 187 -4.85 8.93 12.92
CA GLN A 187 -6.27 8.94 12.56
C GLN A 187 -7.01 7.71 13.12
N LEU A 188 -6.39 6.53 13.05
CA LEU A 188 -6.97 5.31 13.62
C LEU A 188 -7.14 5.41 15.14
N LEU A 189 -6.13 5.94 15.84
CA LEU A 189 -6.20 6.15 17.29
C LEU A 189 -7.31 7.12 17.67
N ASP A 190 -7.46 8.25 16.95
CA ASP A 190 -8.54 9.22 17.17
C ASP A 190 -9.91 8.58 16.94
N ARG A 191 -10.08 7.84 15.85
CA ARG A 191 -11.34 7.12 15.54
C ARG A 191 -11.70 6.10 16.61
N LEU A 192 -10.72 5.41 17.18
CA LEU A 192 -10.94 4.46 18.28
C LEU A 192 -11.04 5.11 19.65
N GLY A 193 -10.86 6.43 19.78
CA GLY A 193 -10.84 7.14 21.05
C GLY A 193 -9.67 6.72 21.94
N ILE A 194 -8.52 6.40 21.37
CA ILE A 194 -7.30 6.01 22.08
C ILE A 194 -6.43 7.26 22.29
N PRO A 195 -6.09 7.64 23.55
CA PRO A 195 -5.30 8.82 23.82
C PRO A 195 -3.88 8.78 23.23
N GLN A 196 -3.44 9.87 22.59
CA GLN A 196 -2.14 9.99 21.93
C GLN A 196 -1.13 10.80 22.75
N VAL A 197 -0.56 10.22 23.78
CA VAL A 197 0.51 10.86 24.57
C VAL A 197 1.87 10.48 23.96
N LYS A 198 2.23 11.13 22.82
CA LYS A 198 3.44 10.82 22.03
C LYS A 198 4.75 10.99 22.82
N SER A 199 4.78 11.82 23.86
CA SER A 199 5.93 12.00 24.73
C SER A 199 6.14 10.86 25.74
N SER A 200 5.18 9.94 25.89
CA SER A 200 5.29 8.80 26.79
C SER A 200 6.25 7.75 26.22
N PRO A 201 7.23 7.27 26.97
CA PRO A 201 8.05 6.12 26.55
C PRO A 201 7.24 4.85 26.26
N GLN A 202 6.02 4.77 26.80
CA GLN A 202 5.10 3.65 26.62
C GLN A 202 4.08 3.88 25.49
N PHE A 203 4.18 4.97 24.75
CA PHE A 203 3.21 5.33 23.71
C PHE A 203 2.89 4.16 22.77
N TRP A 204 3.91 3.56 22.17
CA TRP A 204 3.73 2.47 21.21
C TRP A 204 3.10 1.23 21.83
N LYS A 205 3.59 0.81 23.01
CA LYS A 205 3.04 -0.35 23.72
C LYS A 205 1.57 -0.14 24.07
N MET A 206 1.22 1.01 24.65
CA MET A 206 -0.15 1.31 25.06
C MET A 206 -1.11 1.39 23.89
N THR A 207 -0.73 2.15 22.85
CA THR A 207 -1.63 2.41 21.71
C THR A 207 -1.77 1.18 20.81
N ALA A 208 -0.68 0.48 20.49
CA ALA A 208 -0.74 -0.73 19.67
C ALA A 208 -1.46 -1.89 20.38
N THR A 209 -1.25 -2.06 21.71
CA THR A 209 -2.03 -3.02 22.49
C THR A 209 -3.52 -2.71 22.39
N ALA A 210 -3.91 -1.45 22.61
CA ALA A 210 -5.31 -1.04 22.57
C ALA A 210 -5.96 -1.22 21.17
N VAL A 211 -5.20 -1.01 20.08
CA VAL A 211 -5.67 -1.29 18.72
C VAL A 211 -5.89 -2.79 18.51
N LEU A 212 -4.90 -3.62 18.85
CA LEU A 212 -4.94 -5.07 18.64
C LEU A 212 -5.96 -5.79 19.56
N GLU A 213 -6.32 -5.18 20.71
CA GLU A 213 -7.40 -5.70 21.58
C GLU A 213 -8.79 -5.36 21.05
N ARG A 214 -8.95 -4.23 20.33
CA ARG A 214 -10.25 -3.75 19.84
C ARG A 214 -10.60 -4.25 18.44
N LEU A 215 -9.59 -4.50 17.62
CA LEU A 215 -9.76 -4.91 16.24
C LEU A 215 -9.11 -6.28 16.00
N PRO A 216 -9.75 -7.18 15.26
CA PRO A 216 -9.21 -8.50 14.94
C PRO A 216 -8.12 -8.43 13.87
N ILE A 217 -7.03 -7.73 14.21
CA ILE A 217 -5.83 -7.56 13.38
C ILE A 217 -4.76 -8.49 13.95
N LYS A 218 -4.19 -9.36 13.12
CA LYS A 218 -3.13 -10.27 13.55
C LYS A 218 -1.79 -9.56 13.65
N ASN A 219 -1.45 -8.76 12.65
CA ASN A 219 -0.22 -7.98 12.59
C ASN A 219 -0.54 -6.51 12.28
N LEU A 220 -0.03 -5.59 13.09
CA LEU A 220 -0.10 -4.15 12.86
C LEU A 220 1.30 -3.64 12.55
N VAL A 221 1.48 -2.94 11.42
CA VAL A 221 2.74 -2.32 11.04
C VAL A 221 2.53 -0.82 10.84
N VAL A 222 3.38 -0.03 11.48
CA VAL A 222 3.40 1.42 11.33
C VAL A 222 4.73 1.86 10.75
N THR A 223 4.67 2.54 9.61
CA THR A 223 5.82 3.15 8.91
C THR A 223 5.81 4.66 9.14
N ASP A 224 7.00 5.28 9.19
CA ASP A 224 7.13 6.72 9.45
C ASP A 224 8.40 7.26 8.75
N GLU A 225 8.30 7.47 7.45
CA GLU A 225 9.37 7.96 6.58
C GLU A 225 10.73 7.28 6.84
N ASP A 226 11.73 8.04 7.29
CA ASP A 226 13.07 7.57 7.66
C ASP A 226 13.20 7.10 9.12
N SER A 227 12.10 7.19 9.87
CA SER A 227 12.01 6.71 11.24
C SER A 227 11.91 5.18 11.31
N PRO A 228 12.13 4.61 12.50
CA PRO A 228 12.00 3.16 12.66
C PRO A 228 10.63 2.62 12.28
N VAL A 229 10.60 1.58 11.46
CA VAL A 229 9.39 0.80 11.19
C VAL A 229 9.05 -0.02 12.44
N ARG A 230 7.79 -0.01 12.84
CA ARG A 230 7.32 -0.72 14.02
C ARG A 230 6.24 -1.73 13.68
N ALA A 231 6.43 -2.95 14.14
CA ALA A 231 5.50 -4.04 13.92
C ALA A 231 5.04 -4.64 15.26
N PHE A 232 3.74 -4.90 15.37
CA PHE A 232 3.10 -5.32 16.62
C PHE A 232 2.16 -6.49 16.36
N ARG A 233 2.11 -7.43 17.31
CA ARG A 233 1.16 -8.56 17.31
C ARG A 233 0.97 -9.14 18.70
N PHE A 234 -0.02 -10.01 18.85
CA PHE A 234 -0.07 -10.93 19.99
C PHE A 234 0.37 -12.34 19.56
N VAL A 235 1.27 -12.95 20.37
CA VAL A 235 1.65 -14.36 20.27
C VAL A 235 1.31 -15.02 21.60
N GLU A 236 0.43 -16.02 21.60
CA GLU A 236 -0.02 -16.70 22.81
C GLU A 236 -0.51 -15.72 23.91
N LYS A 237 -1.23 -14.67 23.51
CA LYS A 237 -1.72 -13.56 24.34
C LYS A 237 -0.63 -12.65 24.94
N LYS A 238 0.63 -12.81 24.55
CA LYS A 238 1.71 -11.90 24.91
C LYS A 238 1.90 -10.86 23.80
N PHE A 239 1.97 -9.59 24.18
CA PHE A 239 2.30 -8.51 23.26
C PHE A 239 3.74 -8.64 22.80
N GLN A 240 3.95 -8.63 21.49
CA GLN A 240 5.25 -8.62 20.85
C GLN A 240 5.37 -7.37 19.99
N SER A 241 6.49 -6.66 20.10
CA SER A 241 6.83 -5.56 19.19
C SER A 241 8.24 -5.74 18.65
N ILE A 242 8.41 -5.40 17.38
CA ILE A 242 9.70 -5.38 16.70
C ILE A 242 9.87 -4.01 16.07
N THR A 243 11.05 -3.44 16.26
CA THR A 243 11.42 -2.16 15.67
C THR A 243 12.62 -2.39 14.75
N VAL A 244 12.51 -1.91 13.52
CA VAL A 244 13.57 -1.98 12.51
C VAL A 244 13.92 -0.56 12.09
N LEU A 245 15.20 -0.17 12.21
CA LEU A 245 15.68 1.09 11.68
C LEU A 245 16.09 0.89 10.22
N PRO A 246 15.45 1.61 9.27
CA PRO A 246 15.88 1.57 7.87
C PRO A 246 17.32 2.10 7.75
N PRO A 247 18.19 1.47 6.95
CA PRO A 247 19.52 2.01 6.69
C PRO A 247 19.44 3.31 5.90
N THR A 248 20.35 4.24 6.19
CA THR A 248 20.46 5.49 5.45
C THR A 248 21.01 5.24 4.05
N VAL A 249 20.28 5.72 3.06
CA VAL A 249 20.62 5.59 1.63
C VAL A 249 20.51 6.94 0.90
N GLU A 250 21.07 7.02 -0.30
CA GLU A 250 20.84 8.18 -1.17
C GLU A 250 19.47 8.06 -1.85
N VAL A 251 18.51 8.84 -1.39
CA VAL A 251 17.13 8.83 -1.89
C VAL A 251 17.06 9.56 -3.24
N GLN A 252 16.66 8.83 -4.28
CA GLN A 252 16.34 9.42 -5.59
C GLN A 252 14.86 9.75 -5.72
N ASN A 253 13.99 8.88 -5.18
CA ASN A 253 12.54 9.07 -5.20
C ASN A 253 11.89 8.21 -4.11
N ASN A 254 11.10 8.77 -3.24
CA ASN A 254 10.41 8.08 -2.14
C ASN A 254 8.97 7.65 -2.47
N VAL A 255 8.43 8.06 -3.63
CA VAL A 255 7.07 7.71 -4.07
C VAL A 255 6.94 6.21 -4.23
N GLY A 256 5.95 5.61 -3.60
CA GLY A 256 5.70 4.17 -3.67
C GLY A 256 6.56 3.30 -2.72
N ALA A 257 7.38 3.89 -1.84
CA ALA A 257 8.14 3.12 -0.84
C ALA A 257 7.21 2.33 0.09
N GLY A 258 6.12 2.95 0.56
CA GLY A 258 5.10 2.29 1.37
C GLY A 258 4.36 1.16 0.63
N ASP A 259 4.06 1.35 -0.66
CA ASP A 259 3.45 0.33 -1.52
C ASP A 259 4.41 -0.85 -1.75
N SER A 260 5.71 -0.54 -1.89
CA SER A 260 6.79 -1.52 -2.05
C SER A 260 7.00 -2.33 -0.78
N PHE A 261 6.96 -1.69 0.39
CA PHE A 261 6.95 -2.37 1.69
C PHE A 261 5.80 -3.37 1.76
N PHE A 262 4.59 -2.91 1.45
CA PHE A 262 3.39 -3.74 1.51
C PHE A 262 3.46 -4.93 0.55
N ALA A 263 3.85 -4.70 -0.71
CA ALA A 263 4.04 -5.76 -1.70
C ALA A 263 5.07 -6.82 -1.25
N ALA A 264 6.18 -6.37 -0.67
CA ALA A 264 7.22 -7.27 -0.20
C ALA A 264 6.78 -8.09 1.02
N TRP A 265 5.98 -7.51 1.91
CA TRP A 265 5.34 -8.26 2.99
C TRP A 265 4.41 -9.36 2.45
N LEU A 266 3.53 -9.00 1.50
CA LEU A 266 2.63 -9.97 0.84
C LEU A 266 3.42 -11.14 0.23
N TYR A 267 4.48 -10.81 -0.49
CA TYR A 267 5.36 -11.81 -1.10
C TYR A 267 6.01 -12.71 -0.05
N ALA A 268 6.63 -12.13 0.96
CA ALA A 268 7.34 -12.83 2.02
C ALA A 268 6.42 -13.79 2.79
N ASP A 269 5.23 -13.31 3.18
CA ASP A 269 4.23 -14.12 3.88
C ASP A 269 3.65 -15.23 2.97
N SER A 270 3.49 -14.98 1.66
CA SER A 270 3.08 -16.00 0.71
C SER A 270 4.11 -17.11 0.53
N MET A 271 5.39 -16.81 0.76
CA MET A 271 6.50 -17.76 0.75
C MET A 271 6.66 -18.51 2.08
N GLY A 272 5.85 -18.16 3.10
CA GLY A 272 5.88 -18.78 4.41
C GLY A 272 7.01 -18.29 5.31
N LEU A 273 7.56 -17.10 5.03
CA LEU A 273 8.54 -16.47 5.91
C LEU A 273 7.89 -16.07 7.23
N ASP A 274 8.67 -16.06 8.29
CA ASP A 274 8.16 -15.65 9.59
C ASP A 274 7.96 -14.12 9.68
N PHE A 275 7.40 -13.65 10.79
CA PHE A 275 7.05 -12.25 11.01
C PHE A 275 8.28 -11.32 10.95
N GLU A 276 9.42 -11.76 11.48
CA GLU A 276 10.66 -10.98 11.49
C GLU A 276 11.26 -10.91 10.09
N GLU A 277 11.26 -12.03 9.39
CA GLU A 277 11.72 -12.12 8.00
C GLU A 277 10.85 -11.30 7.05
N CYS A 278 9.52 -11.32 7.24
CA CYS A 278 8.60 -10.45 6.49
C CYS A 278 8.93 -8.97 6.70
N LEU A 279 9.19 -8.56 7.95
CA LEU A 279 9.50 -7.17 8.27
C LEU A 279 10.85 -6.74 7.68
N VAL A 280 11.88 -7.58 7.76
CA VAL A 280 13.20 -7.32 7.18
C VAL A 280 13.10 -7.17 5.67
N LYS A 281 12.48 -8.13 4.99
CA LYS A 281 12.31 -8.11 3.53
C LYS A 281 11.50 -6.90 3.08
N ALA A 282 10.39 -6.58 3.75
CA ALA A 282 9.55 -5.44 3.44
C ALA A 282 10.32 -4.11 3.59
N THR A 283 11.11 -3.97 4.65
CA THR A 283 11.95 -2.80 4.86
C THR A 283 13.05 -2.70 3.80
N ALA A 284 13.75 -3.81 3.49
CA ALA A 284 14.79 -3.83 2.47
C ALA A 284 14.28 -3.42 1.09
N VAL A 285 13.11 -3.94 0.68
CA VAL A 285 12.49 -3.59 -0.59
C VAL A 285 12.06 -2.12 -0.64
N ALA A 286 11.48 -1.61 0.46
CA ALA A 286 11.10 -0.19 0.54
C ALA A 286 12.31 0.74 0.44
N VAL A 287 13.42 0.40 1.10
CA VAL A 287 14.68 1.17 1.03
C VAL A 287 15.30 1.09 -0.37
N ALA A 288 15.44 -0.11 -0.95
CA ALA A 288 15.94 -0.28 -2.31
C ALA A 288 15.13 0.49 -3.36
N ARG A 289 13.81 0.61 -3.12
CA ARG A 289 12.91 1.40 -3.96
C ARG A 289 13.24 2.90 -3.91
N CYS A 290 13.66 3.42 -2.78
CA CYS A 290 14.03 4.83 -2.65
C CYS A 290 15.32 5.20 -3.41
N GLU A 291 16.19 4.23 -3.70
CA GLU A 291 17.47 4.42 -4.41
C GLU A 291 17.29 4.47 -5.94
N VAL A 292 16.09 4.32 -6.49
CA VAL A 292 15.83 4.33 -7.94
C VAL A 292 14.83 5.40 -8.36
N GLU A 293 14.98 5.90 -9.59
CA GLU A 293 14.17 7.02 -10.09
C GLU A 293 12.69 6.65 -10.27
N LYS A 294 12.41 5.45 -10.81
CA LYS A 294 11.04 5.07 -11.21
C LYS A 294 10.38 4.13 -10.20
N PRO A 295 9.07 4.34 -9.87
CA PRO A 295 8.37 3.58 -8.83
C PRO A 295 8.26 2.06 -9.07
N TRP A 296 8.52 1.59 -10.25
CA TRP A 296 8.45 0.16 -10.60
C TRP A 296 9.83 -0.50 -10.77
N MET A 297 10.91 0.26 -10.67
CA MET A 297 12.25 -0.32 -10.71
C MET A 297 12.62 -0.88 -9.34
N LEU A 298 13.24 -2.05 -9.35
CA LEU A 298 13.74 -2.70 -8.15
C LEU A 298 14.96 -3.55 -8.51
N SER A 299 16.06 -3.39 -7.78
CA SER A 299 17.22 -4.28 -7.87
C SER A 299 17.10 -5.37 -6.80
N LEU A 300 16.92 -6.61 -7.22
CA LEU A 300 16.85 -7.75 -6.29
C LEU A 300 18.19 -8.02 -5.61
N GLU A 301 19.32 -7.73 -6.29
CA GLU A 301 20.65 -7.81 -5.69
C GLU A 301 20.80 -6.82 -4.55
N ARG A 302 20.36 -5.56 -4.78
CA ARG A 302 20.37 -4.53 -3.74
C ARG A 302 19.45 -4.86 -2.57
N VAL A 303 18.30 -5.45 -2.82
CA VAL A 303 17.40 -5.95 -1.77
C VAL A 303 18.11 -6.97 -0.89
N ALA A 304 18.82 -7.95 -1.49
CA ALA A 304 19.54 -8.98 -0.72
C ALA A 304 20.66 -8.37 0.15
N GLU A 305 21.42 -7.40 -0.38
CA GLU A 305 22.42 -6.66 0.41
C GLU A 305 21.80 -5.94 1.62
N LEU A 306 20.66 -5.27 1.40
CA LEU A 306 19.95 -4.56 2.47
C LEU A 306 19.37 -5.51 3.52
N GLU A 307 18.87 -6.68 3.14
CA GLU A 307 18.41 -7.70 4.09
C GLU A 307 19.53 -8.12 5.05
N GLU A 308 20.76 -8.26 4.59
CA GLU A 308 21.90 -8.58 5.44
C GLU A 308 22.24 -7.43 6.42
N ILE A 309 22.14 -6.19 5.98
CA ILE A 309 22.41 -5.00 6.81
C ILE A 309 21.33 -4.82 7.88
N ILE A 310 20.05 -4.99 7.50
CA ILE A 310 18.91 -4.76 8.41
C ILE A 310 18.83 -5.80 9.52
N ARG A 311 19.15 -7.05 9.28
CA ARG A 311 19.01 -8.15 10.26
C ARG A 311 19.66 -7.91 11.63
N PRO A 312 20.85 -7.32 11.77
CA PRO A 312 21.46 -7.04 13.09
C PRO A 312 20.75 -5.95 13.89
N GLU A 313 19.86 -5.17 13.26
CA GLU A 313 19.19 -4.01 13.87
C GLU A 313 17.80 -4.34 14.42
N LEU A 314 17.41 -5.62 14.41
CA LEU A 314 16.12 -6.07 14.97
C LEU A 314 16.12 -5.98 16.49
N GLU A 315 15.31 -5.09 17.04
CA GLU A 315 15.07 -4.96 18.47
C GLU A 315 13.75 -5.63 18.86
N LYS A 316 13.81 -6.60 19.77
CA LYS A 316 12.64 -7.24 20.37
C LYS A 316 12.32 -6.57 21.69
N GLN A 317 11.13 -6.02 21.82
CA GLN A 317 10.60 -5.50 23.08
C GLN A 317 9.51 -6.47 23.58
N GLU A 318 9.74 -7.07 24.74
CA GLU A 318 8.77 -7.92 25.42
C GLU A 318 7.68 -7.09 26.16
#